data_923b18a9f50e45f0fe8a3be0fc93e155
#
_entry.id   923b18a9f50e45f0fe8a3be0fc93e155
#
_cell.length_a   1.000
_cell.length_b   1.000
_cell.length_c   1.000
_cell.angle_alpha   90.00
_cell.angle_beta   90.00
_cell.angle_gamma   90.00
#
_symmetry.space_group_name_H-M   'P 1'
#
loop_
_entity.id
_entity.type
_entity.pdbx_description
1 polymer ?
#
loop_
_entity_poly.entity_id
_entity_poly.type
_entity_poly.pdbx_seq_one_letter_code
_entity_poly.pdbx_strand_id
1 'polypeptide(L)'
;GVILFLDWFVERYELNNLYTDILLIAIVTLIPSIIMVSYFHGRPGKDEWMKTELIGIPVNLLITFLCIFIFVSPDLLSGNQENDDKIFKSIAVLYLENLSNDSDGENWCAGITDGIITSISKLGIFDVKSRTDVLQFRRKVTSHDQIGEILGVDAYITGSLQKVGEKVFANISLIDARSGVNIWAERFEKTTHDIFNIPKIISKEVARSLG
;
A
#
# COMPACT_ATOMS: atom_id res chain seq x y z
N GLY A 1 7.36 -26.30 18.67
CA GLY A 1 8.71 -26.46 18.22
C GLY A 1 9.15 -25.44 17.19
N VAL A 2 9.48 -25.88 15.99
CA VAL A 2 10.08 -25.01 14.94
C VAL A 2 9.14 -23.86 14.52
N ILE A 3 7.86 -24.12 14.36
CA ILE A 3 6.86 -23.11 13.93
C ILE A 3 6.75 -21.98 14.97
N LEU A 4 6.65 -22.32 16.27
CA LEU A 4 6.59 -21.31 17.34
C LEU A 4 7.88 -20.47 17.43
N PHE A 5 9.04 -21.05 17.09
CA PHE A 5 10.29 -20.32 17.03
C PHE A 5 10.34 -19.36 15.84
N LEU A 6 9.83 -19.80 14.69
CA LEU A 6 9.74 -18.97 13.48
C LEU A 6 8.78 -17.79 13.69
N ASP A 7 7.59 -18.03 14.27
CA ASP A 7 6.63 -16.97 14.60
C ASP A 7 7.26 -15.94 15.57
N TRP A 8 7.90 -16.40 16.62
CA TRP A 8 8.61 -15.52 17.57
C TRP A 8 9.74 -14.73 16.87
N PHE A 9 10.48 -15.37 15.96
CA PHE A 9 11.59 -14.74 15.24
C PHE A 9 11.09 -13.66 14.28
N VAL A 10 10.02 -13.94 13.53
CA VAL A 10 9.38 -12.98 12.61
C VAL A 10 8.84 -11.77 13.37
N GLU A 11 8.12 -12.00 14.46
CA GLU A 11 7.58 -10.93 15.31
C GLU A 11 8.69 -10.10 15.97
N ARG A 12 9.79 -10.74 16.38
CA ARG A 12 10.93 -10.07 17.02
C ARG A 12 11.70 -9.13 16.10
N TYR A 13 11.79 -9.47 14.79
CA TYR A 13 12.58 -8.74 13.80
C TYR A 13 11.71 -7.99 12.77
N GLU A 14 10.39 -7.94 13.00
CA GLU A 14 9.42 -7.29 12.08
C GLU A 14 9.61 -7.71 10.61
N LEU A 15 9.89 -8.99 10.38
CA LEU A 15 10.17 -9.52 9.06
C LEU A 15 8.85 -9.69 8.29
N ASN A 16 8.87 -9.30 7.01
CA ASN A 16 7.76 -9.52 6.10
C ASN A 16 7.50 -11.04 5.92
N ASN A 17 6.24 -11.45 5.80
CA ASN A 17 5.79 -12.83 5.59
C ASN A 17 6.55 -13.55 4.47
N LEU A 18 6.95 -12.84 3.43
CA LEU A 18 7.76 -13.34 2.32
C LEU A 18 9.08 -13.97 2.79
N TYR A 19 9.77 -13.37 3.78
CA TYR A 19 11.01 -13.94 4.33
C TYR A 19 10.77 -15.23 5.10
N THR A 20 9.61 -15.33 5.76
CA THR A 20 9.20 -16.53 6.50
C THR A 20 8.97 -17.70 5.54
N ASP A 21 8.28 -17.46 4.44
CA ASP A 21 8.00 -18.47 3.42
C ASP A 21 9.28 -18.96 2.74
N ILE A 22 10.18 -18.03 2.35
CA ILE A 22 11.50 -18.38 1.80
C ILE A 22 12.28 -19.25 2.77
N LEU A 23 12.33 -18.87 4.04
CA LEU A 23 13.09 -19.59 5.07
C LEU A 23 12.48 -20.98 5.32
N LEU A 24 11.17 -21.10 5.34
CA LEU A 24 10.47 -22.37 5.52
C LEU A 24 10.71 -23.32 4.34
N ILE A 25 10.58 -22.83 3.10
CA ILE A 25 10.88 -23.59 1.88
C ILE A 25 12.35 -24.04 1.89
N ALA A 26 13.29 -23.15 2.23
CA ALA A 26 14.70 -23.48 2.28
C ALA A 26 15.00 -24.57 3.32
N ILE A 27 14.43 -24.48 4.54
CA ILE A 27 14.62 -25.49 5.59
C ILE A 27 14.10 -26.85 5.12
N VAL A 28 12.87 -26.93 4.60
CA VAL A 28 12.25 -28.17 4.18
C VAL A 28 12.99 -28.83 3.02
N THR A 29 13.39 -28.04 2.03
CA THR A 29 14.06 -28.55 0.83
C THR A 29 15.53 -28.92 1.05
N LEU A 30 16.21 -28.38 2.07
CA LEU A 30 17.59 -28.75 2.41
C LEU A 30 17.69 -30.01 3.28
N ILE A 31 16.60 -30.46 3.92
CA ILE A 31 16.60 -31.70 4.74
C ILE A 31 17.22 -32.90 4.02
N PRO A 32 16.86 -33.22 2.75
CA PRO A 32 17.48 -34.35 2.04
C PRO A 32 19.00 -34.25 1.90
N SER A 33 19.54 -33.05 1.68
CA SER A 33 20.99 -32.84 1.62
C SER A 33 21.67 -33.10 2.96
N ILE A 34 21.05 -32.67 4.06
CA ILE A 34 21.57 -32.87 5.41
C ILE A 34 21.57 -34.36 5.75
N ILE A 35 20.50 -35.10 5.43
CA ILE A 35 20.41 -36.54 5.62
C ILE A 35 21.46 -37.26 4.80
N MET A 36 21.67 -36.85 3.54
CA MET A 36 22.65 -37.45 2.64
C MET A 36 24.07 -37.28 3.18
N VAL A 37 24.46 -36.07 3.58
CA VAL A 37 25.77 -35.81 4.18
C VAL A 37 25.93 -36.60 5.48
N SER A 38 24.95 -36.62 6.37
CA SER A 38 24.98 -37.36 7.62
C SER A 38 25.12 -38.87 7.43
N TYR A 39 24.50 -39.43 6.39
CA TYR A 39 24.55 -40.87 6.11
C TYR A 39 25.91 -41.32 5.54
N PHE A 40 26.52 -40.52 4.65
CA PHE A 40 27.74 -40.90 3.95
C PHE A 40 29.03 -40.50 4.67
N HIS A 41 29.03 -39.39 5.43
CA HIS A 41 30.20 -38.88 6.17
C HIS A 41 30.35 -39.45 7.60
N GLY A 42 29.54 -40.37 8.03
CA GLY A 42 29.56 -40.94 9.41
C GLY A 42 30.38 -42.22 9.55
N ARG A 43 31.13 -42.69 8.57
CA ARG A 43 31.91 -43.94 8.64
C ARG A 43 33.40 -43.66 8.92
N PRO A 44 34.03 -44.36 9.86
CA PRO A 44 35.48 -44.24 10.10
C PRO A 44 36.24 -44.83 8.89
N GLY A 45 36.87 -43.98 8.11
CA GLY A 45 37.67 -44.32 6.92
C GLY A 45 38.02 -43.05 6.13
N LYS A 46 38.75 -43.18 5.00
CA LYS A 46 39.12 -42.05 4.15
C LYS A 46 37.85 -41.35 3.67
N ASP A 47 37.69 -40.07 4.03
CA ASP A 47 36.67 -39.15 3.53
C ASP A 47 36.95 -38.80 2.06
N GLU A 48 36.58 -39.71 1.15
CA GLU A 48 36.55 -39.39 -0.28
C GLU A 48 35.11 -39.08 -0.67
N TRP A 49 34.90 -37.90 -1.26
CA TRP A 49 33.60 -37.47 -1.75
C TRP A 49 33.06 -38.50 -2.75
N MET A 50 31.93 -39.12 -2.43
CA MET A 50 31.29 -40.05 -3.36
C MET A 50 30.65 -39.28 -4.52
N LYS A 51 30.67 -39.87 -5.72
CA LYS A 51 30.04 -39.29 -6.92
C LYS A 51 28.56 -38.91 -6.69
N THR A 52 27.88 -39.63 -5.82
CA THR A 52 26.49 -39.41 -5.41
C THR A 52 26.30 -38.08 -4.63
N GLU A 53 27.27 -37.73 -3.77
CA GLU A 53 27.24 -36.48 -3.03
C GLU A 53 27.60 -35.28 -3.91
N LEU A 54 28.62 -35.49 -4.75
CA LEU A 54 29.09 -34.45 -5.68
C LEU A 54 28.03 -34.01 -6.70
N ILE A 55 27.08 -34.91 -7.03
CA ILE A 55 25.97 -34.62 -7.94
C ILE A 55 24.71 -34.29 -7.15
N GLY A 56 24.40 -35.01 -6.07
CA GLY A 56 23.16 -34.89 -5.30
C GLY A 56 23.01 -33.56 -4.59
N ILE A 57 24.08 -33.02 -4.00
CA ILE A 57 24.02 -31.73 -3.30
C ILE A 57 23.73 -30.56 -4.27
N PRO A 58 24.46 -30.41 -5.40
CA PRO A 58 24.15 -29.35 -6.37
C PRO A 58 22.75 -29.47 -6.98
N VAL A 59 22.29 -30.69 -7.26
CA VAL A 59 20.93 -30.93 -7.78
C VAL A 59 19.87 -30.51 -6.76
N ASN A 60 20.04 -30.85 -5.48
CA ASN A 60 19.12 -30.44 -4.43
C ASN A 60 19.12 -28.91 -4.24
N LEU A 61 20.27 -28.23 -4.28
CA LEU A 61 20.36 -26.78 -4.25
C LEU A 61 19.63 -26.13 -5.43
N LEU A 62 19.76 -26.72 -6.62
CA LEU A 62 19.05 -26.24 -7.81
C LEU A 62 17.54 -26.40 -7.69
N ILE A 63 17.07 -27.54 -7.13
CA ILE A 63 15.66 -27.76 -6.83
C ILE A 63 15.16 -26.74 -5.79
N THR A 64 15.92 -26.51 -4.72
CA THR A 64 15.60 -25.49 -3.71
C THR A 64 15.44 -24.11 -4.34
N PHE A 65 16.40 -23.72 -5.17
CA PHE A 65 16.35 -22.44 -5.89
C PHE A 65 15.14 -22.37 -6.82
N LEU A 66 14.84 -23.45 -7.55
CA LEU A 66 13.67 -23.54 -8.43
C LEU A 66 12.36 -23.46 -7.64
N CYS A 67 12.26 -24.15 -6.50
CA CYS A 67 11.10 -24.04 -5.62
C CYS A 67 10.90 -22.61 -5.09
N ILE A 68 11.95 -21.97 -4.59
CA ILE A 68 11.90 -20.57 -4.16
C ILE A 68 11.46 -19.70 -5.33
N PHE A 69 12.04 -19.89 -6.52
CA PHE A 69 11.67 -19.13 -7.71
C PHE A 69 10.19 -19.32 -8.09
N ILE A 70 9.67 -20.54 -8.12
CA ILE A 70 8.28 -20.81 -8.49
C ILE A 70 7.28 -20.30 -7.45
N PHE A 71 7.57 -20.46 -6.15
CA PHE A 71 6.64 -20.09 -5.09
C PHE A 71 6.74 -18.61 -4.69
N VAL A 72 7.91 -17.99 -4.83
CA VAL A 72 8.13 -16.60 -4.43
C VAL A 72 8.06 -15.62 -5.60
N SER A 73 8.39 -16.05 -6.85
CA SER A 73 8.33 -15.16 -8.03
C SER A 73 6.94 -14.61 -8.34
N PRO A 74 5.82 -15.35 -8.18
CA PRO A 74 4.50 -14.77 -8.40
C PRO A 74 4.25 -13.57 -7.50
N ASP A 75 4.70 -13.61 -6.25
CA ASP A 75 4.52 -12.54 -5.27
C ASP A 75 5.45 -11.35 -5.54
N LEU A 76 6.66 -11.60 -6.04
CA LEU A 76 7.60 -10.56 -6.45
C LEU A 76 7.22 -9.89 -7.77
N LEU A 77 6.68 -10.65 -8.73
CA LEU A 77 6.29 -10.15 -10.05
C LEU A 77 4.89 -9.54 -10.06
N SER A 78 4.00 -10.00 -9.19
CA SER A 78 2.63 -9.48 -9.10
C SER A 78 2.56 -8.17 -8.35
N GLY A 79 3.62 -7.64 -7.77
CA GLY A 79 3.51 -6.48 -6.89
C GLY A 79 2.27 -6.67 -6.00
N ASN A 80 2.14 -7.84 -5.37
CA ASN A 80 0.96 -8.14 -4.58
C ASN A 80 0.85 -7.05 -3.54
N GLN A 81 -0.03 -6.10 -3.83
CA GLN A 81 -0.77 -5.50 -2.76
C GLN A 81 -1.35 -6.68 -1.99
N GLU A 82 -0.72 -7.00 -0.89
CA GLU A 82 -1.34 -7.70 0.20
C GLU A 82 -2.75 -7.09 0.31
N ASN A 83 -3.76 -7.87 -0.10
CA ASN A 83 -5.12 -7.64 0.35
C ASN A 83 -5.13 -8.07 1.83
N ASP A 84 -4.30 -7.40 2.63
CA ASP A 84 -4.65 -7.05 3.96
C ASP A 84 -5.98 -6.33 3.78
N ASP A 85 -7.03 -6.73 4.45
CA ASP A 85 -8.27 -5.95 4.54
C ASP A 85 -7.85 -4.60 5.15
N LYS A 86 -7.38 -3.69 4.28
CA LYS A 86 -6.90 -2.37 4.67
C LYS A 86 -8.10 -1.63 5.22
N ILE A 87 -8.28 -1.75 6.52
CA ILE A 87 -9.30 -0.99 7.22
C ILE A 87 -8.83 0.47 7.24
N PHE A 88 -9.29 1.23 6.27
CA PHE A 88 -9.10 2.68 6.26
C PHE A 88 -10.00 3.28 7.34
N LYS A 89 -9.39 3.81 8.40
CA LYS A 89 -10.10 4.42 9.53
C LYS A 89 -10.02 5.94 9.49
N SER A 90 -8.97 6.49 8.94
CA SER A 90 -8.66 7.91 9.01
C SER A 90 -8.41 8.51 7.63
N ILE A 91 -9.00 9.70 7.39
CA ILE A 91 -8.95 10.38 6.09
C ILE A 91 -8.61 11.87 6.30
N ALA A 92 -7.78 12.41 5.40
CA ALA A 92 -7.60 13.85 5.24
C ALA A 92 -8.15 14.31 3.89
N VAL A 93 -8.63 15.55 3.83
CA VAL A 93 -8.98 16.22 2.59
C VAL A 93 -8.03 17.39 2.43
N LEU A 94 -7.07 17.27 1.52
CA LEU A 94 -6.13 18.34 1.23
C LEU A 94 -6.82 19.49 0.51
N TYR A 95 -6.25 20.67 0.62
CA TYR A 95 -6.77 21.85 -0.05
C TYR A 95 -6.71 21.64 -1.57
N LEU A 96 -7.86 21.80 -2.25
CA LEU A 96 -7.91 21.67 -3.70
C LEU A 96 -7.14 22.81 -4.37
N GLU A 97 -6.38 22.48 -5.41
CA GLU A 97 -5.59 23.44 -6.15
C GLU A 97 -6.48 24.25 -7.11
N ASN A 98 -6.35 25.56 -7.10
CA ASN A 98 -7.03 26.43 -8.04
C ASN A 98 -6.21 26.53 -9.33
N LEU A 99 -6.75 26.00 -10.42
CA LEU A 99 -6.19 26.15 -11.78
C LEU A 99 -6.92 27.21 -12.63
N SER A 100 -7.82 27.98 -12.02
CA SER A 100 -8.52 29.08 -12.66
C SER A 100 -7.69 30.37 -12.64
N ASN A 101 -7.90 31.24 -13.63
CA ASN A 101 -7.24 32.54 -13.70
C ASN A 101 -8.03 33.64 -12.97
N ASP A 102 -9.12 33.28 -12.27
CA ASP A 102 -9.97 34.25 -11.58
C ASP A 102 -9.69 34.29 -10.04
N SER A 103 -9.96 35.43 -9.45
CA SER A 103 -9.77 35.64 -8.00
C SER A 103 -10.73 34.83 -7.12
N ASP A 104 -11.86 34.39 -7.68
CA ASP A 104 -12.90 33.66 -6.94
C ASP A 104 -12.57 32.17 -6.81
N GLY A 105 -11.67 31.65 -7.64
CA GLY A 105 -11.30 30.23 -7.66
C GLY A 105 -10.79 29.71 -6.31
N GLU A 106 -10.05 30.55 -5.56
CA GLU A 106 -9.57 30.19 -4.21
C GLU A 106 -10.74 29.98 -3.22
N ASN A 107 -11.77 30.85 -3.28
CA ASN A 107 -12.95 30.72 -2.43
C ASN A 107 -13.75 29.46 -2.78
N TRP A 108 -13.79 29.10 -4.04
CA TRP A 108 -14.47 27.87 -4.48
C TRP A 108 -13.73 26.64 -4.02
N CYS A 109 -12.38 26.62 -4.16
CA CYS A 109 -11.56 25.52 -3.64
C CYS A 109 -11.77 25.35 -2.13
N ALA A 110 -11.79 26.46 -1.38
CA ALA A 110 -12.05 26.45 0.06
C ALA A 110 -13.43 25.85 0.39
N GLY A 111 -14.48 26.37 -0.26
CA GLY A 111 -15.84 25.94 0.01
C GLY A 111 -16.09 24.47 -0.34
N ILE A 112 -15.51 23.98 -1.44
CA ILE A 112 -15.64 22.58 -1.83
C ILE A 112 -14.83 21.67 -0.92
N THR A 113 -13.61 22.04 -0.56
CA THR A 113 -12.80 21.30 0.43
C THR A 113 -13.56 21.15 1.74
N ASP A 114 -14.10 22.25 2.29
CA ASP A 114 -14.91 22.20 3.52
C ASP A 114 -16.18 21.36 3.37
N GLY A 115 -16.80 21.44 2.19
CA GLY A 115 -17.96 20.62 1.85
C GLY A 115 -17.64 19.12 1.84
N ILE A 116 -16.49 18.73 1.30
CA ILE A 116 -16.02 17.33 1.28
C ILE A 116 -15.74 16.86 2.70
N ILE A 117 -14.98 17.63 3.50
CA ILE A 117 -14.69 17.32 4.91
C ILE A 117 -16.02 17.10 5.66
N THR A 118 -16.96 18.03 5.53
CA THR A 118 -18.26 17.96 6.20
C THR A 118 -19.06 16.74 5.75
N SER A 119 -19.06 16.43 4.45
CA SER A 119 -19.86 15.33 3.90
C SER A 119 -19.32 13.97 4.32
N ILE A 120 -17.98 13.80 4.38
CA ILE A 120 -17.36 12.57 4.84
C ILE A 120 -17.52 12.42 6.36
N SER A 121 -17.31 13.49 7.13
CA SER A 121 -17.51 13.46 8.59
C SER A 121 -18.94 13.06 8.98
N LYS A 122 -19.95 13.44 8.19
CA LYS A 122 -21.36 13.04 8.42
C LYS A 122 -21.61 11.54 8.23
N LEU A 123 -20.73 10.81 7.54
CA LEU A 123 -20.86 9.35 7.41
C LEU A 123 -20.63 8.65 8.75
N GLY A 124 -19.78 9.22 9.62
CA GLY A 124 -19.48 8.69 10.96
C GLY A 124 -18.67 7.40 10.97
N ILE A 125 -18.12 6.98 9.83
CA ILE A 125 -17.34 5.75 9.68
C ILE A 125 -15.83 6.01 9.59
N PHE A 126 -15.42 7.27 9.38
CA PHE A 126 -14.03 7.68 9.27
C PHE A 126 -13.68 8.79 10.27
N ASP A 127 -12.44 8.75 10.77
CA ASP A 127 -11.82 9.85 11.50
C ASP A 127 -11.29 10.87 10.48
N VAL A 128 -12.01 11.98 10.31
CA VAL A 128 -11.69 13.00 9.31
C VAL A 128 -10.85 14.11 9.93
N LYS A 129 -9.66 14.37 9.37
CA LYS A 129 -8.80 15.46 9.82
C LYS A 129 -9.43 16.81 9.57
N SER A 130 -9.19 17.73 10.50
CA SER A 130 -9.74 19.08 10.42
C SER A 130 -9.10 19.88 9.30
N ARG A 131 -9.80 20.91 8.82
CA ARG A 131 -9.26 21.87 7.86
C ARG A 131 -7.95 22.52 8.34
N THR A 132 -7.84 22.80 9.64
CA THR A 132 -6.66 23.44 10.23
C THR A 132 -5.42 22.57 10.09
N ASP A 133 -5.55 21.25 10.27
CA ASP A 133 -4.43 20.30 10.18
C ASP A 133 -3.87 20.23 8.76
N VAL A 134 -4.73 20.34 7.74
CA VAL A 134 -4.33 20.22 6.33
C VAL A 134 -3.83 21.54 5.73
N LEU A 135 -4.06 22.70 6.38
CA LEU A 135 -3.61 23.99 5.86
C LEU A 135 -2.09 24.10 5.66
N GLN A 136 -1.31 23.35 6.45
CA GLN A 136 0.15 23.33 6.32
C GLN A 136 0.65 22.78 4.99
N PHE A 137 -0.18 21.98 4.29
CA PHE A 137 0.15 21.41 2.98
C PHE A 137 -0.29 22.29 1.81
N ARG A 138 -0.99 23.37 2.08
CA ARG A 138 -1.43 24.29 1.01
C ARG A 138 -0.22 24.88 0.30
N ARG A 139 -0.15 24.70 -1.04
CA ARG A 139 0.94 25.16 -1.91
C ARG A 139 2.33 24.58 -1.59
N LYS A 140 2.38 23.45 -0.87
CA LYS A 140 3.63 22.71 -0.63
C LYS A 140 3.66 21.46 -1.48
N VAL A 141 4.79 21.22 -2.14
CA VAL A 141 5.08 19.92 -2.74
C VAL A 141 5.58 19.01 -1.62
N THR A 142 4.76 18.05 -1.26
CA THR A 142 5.04 17.09 -0.17
C THR A 142 4.87 15.68 -0.71
N SER A 143 5.76 14.76 -0.33
CA SER A 143 5.61 13.35 -0.72
C SER A 143 4.42 12.68 -0.04
N HIS A 144 3.89 11.64 -0.64
CA HIS A 144 2.74 10.89 -0.11
C HIS A 144 2.99 10.37 1.30
N ASP A 145 4.16 9.76 1.52
CA ASP A 145 4.57 9.21 2.82
C ASP A 145 4.57 10.29 3.92
N GLN A 146 5.11 11.47 3.61
CA GLN A 146 5.15 12.60 4.55
C GLN A 146 3.75 13.11 4.89
N ILE A 147 2.81 13.11 3.92
CA ILE A 147 1.41 13.51 4.20
C ILE A 147 0.77 12.52 5.16
N GLY A 148 0.91 11.21 4.90
CA GLY A 148 0.38 10.15 5.74
C GLY A 148 0.95 10.19 7.16
N GLU A 149 2.27 10.33 7.29
CA GLU A 149 2.95 10.37 8.58
C GLU A 149 2.59 11.60 9.40
N ILE A 150 2.66 12.81 8.81
CA ILE A 150 2.41 14.07 9.53
C ILE A 150 0.94 14.19 9.96
N LEU A 151 0.00 13.77 9.10
CA LEU A 151 -1.43 13.81 9.43
C LEU A 151 -1.90 12.58 10.21
N GLY A 152 -1.15 11.49 10.23
CA GLY A 152 -1.55 10.23 10.82
C GLY A 152 -2.84 9.72 10.18
N VAL A 153 -2.86 9.59 8.84
CA VAL A 153 -4.04 9.15 8.09
C VAL A 153 -3.72 7.98 7.19
N ASP A 154 -4.73 7.13 6.96
CA ASP A 154 -4.61 5.96 6.09
C ASP A 154 -4.80 6.34 4.62
N ALA A 155 -5.65 7.33 4.34
CA ALA A 155 -5.90 7.85 3.01
C ALA A 155 -6.07 9.36 3.01
N TYR A 156 -5.89 9.97 1.85
CA TYR A 156 -6.19 11.39 1.69
C TYR A 156 -6.79 11.70 0.33
N ILE A 157 -7.63 12.74 0.30
CA ILE A 157 -8.23 13.28 -0.91
C ILE A 157 -7.43 14.51 -1.34
N THR A 158 -7.11 14.57 -2.62
CA THR A 158 -6.47 15.71 -3.27
C THR A 158 -7.14 15.99 -4.61
N GLY A 159 -6.85 17.14 -5.20
CA GLY A 159 -7.38 17.45 -6.51
C GLY A 159 -7.23 18.91 -6.89
N SER A 160 -7.86 19.25 -8.01
CA SER A 160 -7.83 20.60 -8.58
C SER A 160 -9.19 21.04 -9.09
N LEU A 161 -9.40 22.34 -9.11
CA LEU A 161 -10.58 22.99 -9.70
C LEU A 161 -10.14 23.96 -10.78
N GLN A 162 -10.82 23.91 -11.90
CA GLN A 162 -10.65 24.85 -13.02
C GLN A 162 -12.00 25.36 -13.50
N LYS A 163 -12.19 26.67 -13.46
CA LYS A 163 -13.36 27.32 -14.03
C LYS A 163 -13.05 27.85 -15.44
N VAL A 164 -13.90 27.52 -16.39
CA VAL A 164 -13.83 27.99 -17.78
C VAL A 164 -15.23 28.47 -18.21
N GLY A 165 -15.43 29.77 -18.16
CA GLY A 165 -16.76 30.34 -18.36
C GLY A 165 -17.73 29.91 -17.25
N GLU A 166 -18.87 29.33 -17.64
CA GLU A 166 -19.86 28.81 -16.68
C GLU A 166 -19.62 27.35 -16.25
N LYS A 167 -18.62 26.69 -16.84
CA LYS A 167 -18.27 25.32 -16.54
C LYS A 167 -17.16 25.29 -15.49
N VAL A 168 -17.24 24.33 -14.58
CA VAL A 168 -16.21 24.02 -13.58
C VAL A 168 -15.82 22.56 -13.73
N PHE A 169 -14.53 22.34 -13.89
CA PHE A 169 -13.90 21.04 -13.91
C PHE A 169 -13.24 20.78 -12.57
N ALA A 170 -13.57 19.65 -11.95
CA ALA A 170 -12.94 19.21 -10.71
C ALA A 170 -12.29 17.83 -10.96
N ASN A 171 -10.98 17.75 -10.79
CA ASN A 171 -10.28 16.47 -10.79
C ASN A 171 -10.02 16.11 -9.33
N ILE A 172 -10.55 14.98 -8.89
CA ILE A 172 -10.46 14.55 -7.48
C ILE A 172 -9.87 13.15 -7.45
N SER A 173 -8.93 12.93 -6.55
CA SER A 173 -8.30 11.63 -6.32
C SER A 173 -8.32 11.28 -4.84
N LEU A 174 -8.59 10.02 -4.54
CA LEU A 174 -8.43 9.39 -3.23
C LEU A 174 -7.18 8.52 -3.29
N ILE A 175 -6.23 8.77 -2.43
CA ILE A 175 -4.90 8.20 -2.46
C ILE A 175 -4.64 7.46 -1.14
N ASP A 176 -4.10 6.25 -1.23
CA ASP A 176 -3.55 5.51 -0.09
C ASP A 176 -2.30 6.24 0.41
N ALA A 177 -2.31 6.66 1.67
CA ALA A 177 -1.24 7.50 2.22
C ALA A 177 0.09 6.75 2.38
N ARG A 178 0.07 5.42 2.50
CA ARG A 178 1.28 4.59 2.65
C ARG A 178 1.94 4.29 1.30
N SER A 179 1.13 3.87 0.32
CA SER A 179 1.65 3.42 -0.98
C SER A 179 1.69 4.52 -2.04
N GLY A 180 0.98 5.64 -1.85
CA GLY A 180 0.82 6.69 -2.84
C GLY A 180 -0.04 6.28 -4.04
N VAL A 181 -0.71 5.13 -3.97
CA VAL A 181 -1.54 4.61 -5.07
C VAL A 181 -2.91 5.26 -5.06
N ASN A 182 -3.42 5.62 -6.24
CA ASN A 182 -4.78 6.08 -6.40
C ASN A 182 -5.76 4.92 -6.15
N ILE A 183 -6.55 5.01 -5.07
CA ILE A 183 -7.66 4.09 -4.79
C ILE A 183 -8.82 4.40 -5.73
N TRP A 184 -9.07 5.69 -5.95
CA TRP A 184 -10.11 6.19 -6.82
C TRP A 184 -9.73 7.56 -7.37
N ALA A 185 -10.11 7.84 -8.61
CA ALA A 185 -9.97 9.17 -9.21
C ALA A 185 -11.11 9.42 -10.19
N GLU A 186 -11.66 10.63 -10.18
CA GLU A 186 -12.74 11.03 -11.09
C GLU A 186 -12.63 12.50 -11.48
N ARG A 187 -13.06 12.77 -12.72
CA ARG A 187 -13.20 14.13 -13.24
C ARG A 187 -14.68 14.49 -13.31
N PHE A 188 -15.05 15.55 -12.62
CA PHE A 188 -16.38 16.13 -12.64
C PHE A 188 -16.42 17.33 -13.60
N GLU A 189 -17.45 17.38 -14.44
CA GLU A 189 -17.81 18.58 -15.20
C GLU A 189 -19.17 19.04 -14.71
N LYS A 190 -19.24 20.22 -14.14
CA LYS A 190 -20.45 20.81 -13.55
C LYS A 190 -20.58 22.28 -13.94
N THR A 191 -21.79 22.81 -13.80
CA THR A 191 -22.01 24.25 -13.85
C THR A 191 -21.66 24.90 -12.51
N THR A 192 -21.47 26.21 -12.50
CA THR A 192 -21.25 26.98 -11.26
C THR A 192 -22.33 26.78 -10.20
N HIS A 193 -23.56 26.46 -10.62
CA HIS A 193 -24.67 26.17 -9.67
C HIS A 193 -24.61 24.75 -9.09
N ASP A 194 -24.13 23.77 -9.88
CA ASP A 194 -24.17 22.36 -9.50
C ASP A 194 -22.92 21.88 -8.80
N ILE A 195 -21.86 22.70 -8.77
CA ILE A 195 -20.56 22.29 -8.19
C ILE A 195 -20.67 21.93 -6.70
N PHE A 196 -21.56 22.55 -5.97
CA PHE A 196 -21.80 22.28 -4.54
C PHE A 196 -22.41 20.90 -4.27
N ASN A 197 -22.82 20.17 -5.31
CA ASN A 197 -23.23 18.77 -5.20
C ASN A 197 -22.05 17.80 -5.20
N ILE A 198 -20.86 18.22 -5.64
CA ILE A 198 -19.64 17.37 -5.72
C ILE A 198 -19.28 16.76 -4.36
N PRO A 199 -19.24 17.49 -3.23
CA PRO A 199 -18.94 16.92 -1.93
C PRO A 199 -19.80 15.71 -1.55
N LYS A 200 -21.09 15.74 -1.89
CA LYS A 200 -22.02 14.63 -1.62
C LYS A 200 -21.73 13.42 -2.50
N ILE A 201 -21.29 13.61 -3.73
CA ILE A 201 -20.91 12.53 -4.64
C ILE A 201 -19.61 11.89 -4.13
N ILE A 202 -18.60 12.71 -3.83
CA ILE A 202 -17.30 12.24 -3.33
C ILE A 202 -17.48 11.43 -2.04
N SER A 203 -18.30 11.90 -1.07
CA SER A 203 -18.49 11.17 0.18
C SER A 203 -19.07 9.77 -0.02
N LYS A 204 -19.95 9.59 -1.01
CA LYS A 204 -20.48 8.27 -1.37
C LYS A 204 -19.44 7.37 -2.01
N GLU A 205 -18.61 7.92 -2.91
CA GLU A 205 -17.54 7.16 -3.57
C GLU A 205 -16.45 6.74 -2.57
N VAL A 206 -16.09 7.63 -1.64
CA VAL A 206 -15.17 7.30 -0.54
C VAL A 206 -15.72 6.15 0.31
N ALA A 207 -17.00 6.23 0.72
CA ALA A 207 -17.62 5.16 1.48
C ALA A 207 -17.63 3.82 0.73
N ARG A 208 -17.82 3.85 -0.60
CA ARG A 208 -17.83 2.65 -1.44
C ARG A 208 -16.42 2.06 -1.67
N SER A 209 -15.42 2.93 -1.74
CA SER A 209 -14.05 2.52 -2.08
C SER A 209 -13.24 2.07 -0.87
N LEU A 210 -13.62 2.50 0.34
CA LEU A 210 -12.90 2.23 1.58
C LEU A 210 -13.69 1.39 2.61
N GLY A 211 -14.99 1.23 2.41
CA GLY A 211 -15.90 0.44 3.26
C GLY A 211 -16.24 -0.85 2.60
#